data_19154c6f3aa4ef7aeffa83c8f935a7d9
#
_entry.id   19154c6f3aa4ef7aeffa83c8f935a7d9
#
_cell.length_a   1.000
_cell.length_b   1.000
_cell.length_c   1.000
_cell.angle_alpha   90.00
_cell.angle_beta   90.00
_cell.angle_gamma   90.00
#
_symmetry.space_group_name_H-M   'P 1'
#
loop_
_entity.id
_entity.type
_entity.pdbx_description
1 polymer ?
#
loop_
_entity_poly.entity_id
_entity_poly.type
_entity_poly.pdbx_seq_one_letter_code
_entity_poly.pdbx_strand_id
1 'polypeptide(L)'
;MTVNYSPEGTVLWQAVDNGPANDADNANAIAVDNAGNVYITGRSFGTGTETDFATIKYDAAGTQLWVQRYNGSNNSDDAGISVVIDAAGNVYAGGWASQGSSVDYTIVKYSSAGSQLWVRNYNNGSNDFLRAMVIDASGNIYATGVSRGASNDDYATVKYNSSGTLLWSANVQQDPDYKW
;
A
#
# COMPACT_ATOMS: atom_id res chain seq x y z
N MET A 1 -5.63 4.62 -14.88
CA MET A 1 -5.56 3.72 -16.05
C MET A 1 -4.32 2.84 -15.92
N THR A 2 -4.46 1.53 -16.16
CA THR A 2 -3.40 0.53 -16.23
C THR A 2 -3.29 0.05 -17.67
N VAL A 3 -2.07 -0.04 -18.20
CA VAL A 3 -1.83 -0.45 -19.60
C VAL A 3 -0.76 -1.54 -19.61
N ASN A 4 -0.99 -2.59 -20.38
CA ASN A 4 0.00 -3.63 -20.66
C ASN A 4 0.44 -3.54 -22.13
N TYR A 5 1.76 -3.62 -22.33
CA TYR A 5 2.38 -3.56 -23.66
C TYR A 5 3.11 -4.86 -23.96
N SER A 6 3.15 -5.21 -25.26
CA SER A 6 4.05 -6.24 -25.77
C SER A 6 5.52 -5.76 -25.67
N PRO A 7 6.52 -6.65 -25.83
CA PRO A 7 7.93 -6.26 -25.91
C PRO A 7 8.22 -5.23 -27.02
N GLU A 8 7.40 -5.21 -28.09
CA GLU A 8 7.50 -4.29 -29.22
C GLU A 8 6.75 -2.98 -28.99
N GLY A 9 6.13 -2.78 -27.79
CA GLY A 9 5.42 -1.55 -27.43
C GLY A 9 3.97 -1.46 -27.93
N THR A 10 3.39 -2.58 -28.43
CA THR A 10 1.97 -2.61 -28.80
C THR A 10 1.11 -2.79 -27.57
N VAL A 11 0.01 -2.03 -27.45
CA VAL A 11 -0.95 -2.19 -26.34
C VAL A 11 -1.63 -3.56 -26.47
N LEU A 12 -1.48 -4.39 -25.45
CA LEU A 12 -2.14 -5.69 -25.33
C LEU A 12 -3.52 -5.53 -24.69
N TRP A 13 -3.59 -4.75 -23.60
CA TRP A 13 -4.84 -4.38 -22.97
C TRP A 13 -4.70 -3.08 -22.16
N GLN A 14 -5.82 -2.46 -21.86
CA GLN A 14 -5.91 -1.34 -20.94
C GLN A 14 -7.13 -1.49 -20.04
N ALA A 15 -7.00 -1.04 -18.79
CA ALA A 15 -8.08 -1.07 -17.80
C ALA A 15 -8.15 0.28 -17.06
N VAL A 16 -9.38 0.72 -16.80
CA VAL A 16 -9.67 1.92 -16.02
C VAL A 16 -10.52 1.50 -14.82
N ASP A 17 -10.08 1.78 -13.61
CA ASP A 17 -10.94 1.79 -12.43
C ASP A 17 -11.38 3.24 -12.22
N ASN A 18 -12.65 3.45 -11.99
CA ASN A 18 -13.23 4.77 -11.84
C ASN A 18 -13.97 4.89 -10.50
N GLY A 19 -13.47 4.25 -9.50
CA GLY A 19 -13.93 4.36 -8.11
C GLY A 19 -15.45 4.54 -7.90
N PRO A 20 -15.93 4.45 -6.68
CA PRO A 20 -17.37 4.57 -6.40
C PRO A 20 -17.87 6.02 -6.49
N ALA A 21 -17.00 7.02 -6.33
CA ALA A 21 -17.38 8.44 -6.41
C ALA A 21 -17.36 9.00 -7.83
N ASN A 22 -16.81 8.26 -8.80
CA ASN A 22 -16.59 8.71 -10.17
C ASN A 22 -15.76 10.01 -10.25
N ASP A 23 -14.73 10.08 -9.41
CA ASP A 23 -13.80 11.21 -9.28
C ASP A 23 -12.35 10.72 -9.51
N ALA A 24 -11.35 11.55 -9.17
CA ALA A 24 -9.95 11.27 -9.45
C ALA A 24 -9.41 10.06 -8.69
N ASP A 25 -8.88 9.07 -9.43
CA ASP A 25 -8.18 7.91 -8.89
C ASP A 25 -6.71 7.95 -9.31
N ASN A 26 -5.81 7.59 -8.39
CA ASN A 26 -4.37 7.61 -8.61
C ASN A 26 -3.75 6.25 -8.29
N ALA A 27 -3.08 5.63 -9.26
CA ALA A 27 -2.23 4.46 -9.04
C ALA A 27 -0.83 4.93 -8.60
N ASN A 28 -0.34 4.40 -7.47
CA ASN A 28 0.97 4.74 -6.91
C ASN A 28 2.00 3.62 -7.08
N ALA A 29 1.58 2.36 -7.11
CA ALA A 29 2.47 1.22 -7.28
C ALA A 29 1.82 0.08 -8.05
N ILE A 30 2.67 -0.72 -8.69
CA ILE A 30 2.31 -1.88 -9.48
C ILE A 30 3.24 -3.04 -9.15
N ALA A 31 2.70 -4.25 -9.13
CA ALA A 31 3.45 -5.50 -9.06
C ALA A 31 2.82 -6.54 -9.99
N VAL A 32 3.63 -7.53 -10.39
CA VAL A 32 3.18 -8.62 -11.28
C VAL A 32 3.64 -9.94 -10.66
N ASP A 33 2.78 -10.96 -10.65
CA ASP A 33 3.15 -12.30 -10.23
C ASP A 33 3.65 -13.16 -11.40
N ASN A 34 4.13 -14.37 -11.09
CA ASN A 34 4.67 -15.30 -12.11
C ASN A 34 3.60 -15.81 -13.09
N ALA A 35 2.31 -15.67 -12.80
CA ALA A 35 1.21 -16.01 -13.69
C ALA A 35 0.81 -14.85 -14.61
N GLY A 36 1.46 -13.68 -14.48
CA GLY A 36 1.16 -12.47 -15.22
C GLY A 36 -0.02 -11.67 -14.66
N ASN A 37 -0.55 -12.01 -13.47
CA ASN A 37 -1.55 -11.17 -12.84
C ASN A 37 -0.93 -9.86 -12.37
N VAL A 38 -1.67 -8.77 -12.54
CA VAL A 38 -1.22 -7.40 -12.24
C VAL A 38 -1.94 -6.90 -11.00
N TYR A 39 -1.18 -6.33 -10.08
CA TYR A 39 -1.67 -5.77 -8.82
C TYR A 39 -1.32 -4.29 -8.77
N ILE A 40 -2.33 -3.45 -8.50
CA ILE A 40 -2.19 -2.00 -8.41
C ILE A 40 -2.59 -1.58 -7.01
N THR A 41 -1.90 -0.61 -6.43
CA THR A 41 -2.37 0.09 -5.24
C THR A 41 -2.25 1.60 -5.42
N GLY A 42 -3.14 2.33 -4.73
CA GLY A 42 -3.19 3.78 -4.84
C GLY A 42 -4.28 4.40 -3.99
N ARG A 43 -4.86 5.49 -4.51
CA ARG A 43 -5.97 6.23 -3.91
C ARG A 43 -7.17 6.21 -4.83
N SER A 44 -8.36 6.09 -4.26
CA SER A 44 -9.62 6.17 -5.00
C SER A 44 -10.65 6.94 -4.16
N PHE A 45 -11.29 7.94 -4.74
CA PHE A 45 -12.34 8.68 -4.02
C PHE A 45 -13.50 7.76 -3.67
N GLY A 46 -13.86 7.77 -2.37
CA GLY A 46 -14.96 7.00 -1.81
C GLY A 46 -16.28 7.77 -1.84
N THR A 47 -17.40 7.05 -1.71
CA THR A 47 -18.71 7.70 -1.57
C THR A 47 -18.95 8.04 -0.10
N GLY A 48 -18.83 9.34 0.25
CA GLY A 48 -18.99 9.81 1.63
C GLY A 48 -17.72 9.71 2.47
N THR A 49 -16.60 9.42 1.82
CA THR A 49 -15.24 9.49 2.35
C THR A 49 -14.41 10.42 1.45
N GLU A 50 -13.24 10.85 1.91
CA GLU A 50 -12.24 11.44 1.04
C GLU A 50 -11.61 10.34 0.16
N THR A 51 -10.29 10.32 -0.03
CA THR A 51 -9.64 9.24 -0.77
C THR A 51 -9.44 8.01 0.10
N ASP A 52 -9.86 6.84 -0.41
CA ASP A 52 -9.63 5.54 0.22
C ASP A 52 -8.38 4.86 -0.37
N PHE A 53 -7.73 4.04 0.43
CA PHE A 53 -6.61 3.20 0.02
C PHE A 53 -7.13 2.04 -0.86
N ALA A 54 -6.97 2.12 -2.18
CA ALA A 54 -7.44 1.12 -3.13
C ALA A 54 -6.37 0.10 -3.47
N THR A 55 -6.77 -1.17 -3.64
CA THR A 55 -5.94 -2.27 -4.16
C THR A 55 -6.74 -3.07 -5.16
N ILE A 56 -6.21 -3.27 -6.36
CA ILE A 56 -6.89 -3.89 -7.48
C ILE A 56 -6.03 -5.03 -8.02
N LYS A 57 -6.67 -6.15 -8.40
CA LYS A 57 -6.05 -7.25 -9.12
C LYS A 57 -6.70 -7.43 -10.48
N TYR A 58 -5.86 -7.54 -11.51
CA TYR A 58 -6.24 -7.97 -12.85
C TYR A 58 -5.57 -9.31 -13.18
N ASP A 59 -6.21 -10.12 -14.01
CA ASP A 59 -5.55 -11.27 -14.63
C ASP A 59 -4.58 -10.82 -15.74
N ALA A 60 -3.86 -11.77 -16.32
CA ALA A 60 -2.91 -11.51 -17.41
C ALA A 60 -3.57 -10.95 -18.68
N ALA A 61 -4.87 -11.14 -18.86
CA ALA A 61 -5.66 -10.63 -19.98
C ALA A 61 -6.28 -9.24 -19.70
N GLY A 62 -6.06 -8.67 -18.51
CA GLY A 62 -6.59 -7.36 -18.12
C GLY A 62 -8.00 -7.38 -17.53
N THR A 63 -8.56 -8.57 -17.26
CA THR A 63 -9.85 -8.69 -16.57
C THR A 63 -9.67 -8.38 -15.09
N GLN A 64 -10.45 -7.46 -14.54
CA GLN A 64 -10.45 -7.17 -13.12
C GLN A 64 -11.03 -8.37 -12.34
N LEU A 65 -10.18 -8.96 -11.47
CA LEU A 65 -10.57 -10.09 -10.63
C LEU A 65 -11.19 -9.62 -9.33
N TRP A 66 -10.62 -8.58 -8.71
CA TRP A 66 -11.17 -7.95 -7.51
C TRP A 66 -10.63 -6.53 -7.33
N VAL A 67 -11.36 -5.74 -6.58
CA VAL A 67 -10.95 -4.45 -6.03
C VAL A 67 -11.30 -4.41 -4.55
N GLN A 68 -10.37 -3.94 -3.72
CA GLN A 68 -10.57 -3.73 -2.30
C GLN A 68 -10.22 -2.29 -1.94
N ARG A 69 -11.00 -1.71 -1.04
CA ARG A 69 -10.78 -0.37 -0.49
C ARG A 69 -10.69 -0.46 1.02
N TYR A 70 -9.67 0.18 1.56
CA TYR A 70 -9.52 0.34 2.99
C TYR A 70 -9.69 1.83 3.31
N ASN A 71 -10.58 2.12 4.23
CA ASN A 71 -10.83 3.44 4.77
C ASN A 71 -10.39 3.45 6.24
N GLY A 72 -9.59 4.44 6.61
CA GLY A 72 -9.19 4.69 7.99
C GLY A 72 -10.39 5.03 8.89
N SER A 73 -10.12 5.33 10.14
CA SER A 73 -11.19 5.44 11.15
C SER A 73 -12.04 6.72 11.08
N ASN A 74 -11.64 7.73 10.30
CA ASN A 74 -12.28 9.05 10.31
C ASN A 74 -12.71 9.57 8.92
N ASN A 75 -12.81 8.68 7.92
CA ASN A 75 -13.24 9.00 6.55
C ASN A 75 -12.45 10.13 5.88
N SER A 76 -11.18 10.27 6.27
CA SER A 76 -10.23 11.21 5.68
C SER A 76 -9.34 10.51 4.65
N ASP A 77 -8.39 11.25 4.07
CA ASP A 77 -7.47 10.72 3.07
C ASP A 77 -6.67 9.51 3.55
N ASP A 78 -6.67 8.48 2.71
CA ASP A 78 -5.90 7.26 2.83
C ASP A 78 -5.20 6.95 1.50
N ALA A 79 -4.05 6.27 1.52
CA ALA A 79 -3.32 5.98 0.30
C ALA A 79 -2.50 4.69 0.36
N GLY A 80 -2.65 3.83 -0.65
CA GLY A 80 -1.70 2.77 -0.96
C GLY A 80 -0.48 3.33 -1.67
N ILE A 81 0.72 2.93 -1.24
CA ILE A 81 2.00 3.46 -1.77
C ILE A 81 2.87 2.34 -2.34
N SER A 82 2.76 1.12 -1.80
CA SER A 82 3.59 -0.01 -2.17
C SER A 82 2.76 -1.29 -2.17
N VAL A 83 3.02 -2.19 -3.10
CA VAL A 83 2.36 -3.50 -3.18
C VAL A 83 3.38 -4.59 -3.44
N VAL A 84 3.32 -5.68 -2.66
CA VAL A 84 4.16 -6.88 -2.83
C VAL A 84 3.31 -8.13 -2.70
N ILE A 85 3.80 -9.26 -3.25
CA ILE A 85 3.07 -10.52 -3.34
C ILE A 85 3.97 -11.63 -2.78
N ASP A 86 3.42 -12.49 -1.92
CA ASP A 86 4.15 -13.69 -1.47
C ASP A 86 4.02 -14.86 -2.45
N ALA A 87 4.80 -15.92 -2.22
CA ALA A 87 4.81 -17.11 -3.07
C ALA A 87 3.46 -17.86 -3.09
N ALA A 88 2.58 -17.63 -2.11
CA ALA A 88 1.23 -18.20 -2.06
C ALA A 88 0.19 -17.32 -2.79
N GLY A 89 0.63 -16.19 -3.36
CA GLY A 89 -0.22 -15.23 -4.05
C GLY A 89 -1.00 -14.29 -3.11
N ASN A 90 -0.67 -14.24 -1.82
CA ASN A 90 -1.25 -13.23 -0.94
C ASN A 90 -0.64 -11.88 -1.26
N VAL A 91 -1.46 -10.84 -1.17
CA VAL A 91 -1.12 -9.47 -1.53
C VAL A 91 -0.95 -8.65 -0.26
N TYR A 92 0.14 -7.94 -0.16
CA TYR A 92 0.41 -6.98 0.89
C TYR A 92 0.45 -5.60 0.27
N ALA A 93 -0.50 -4.77 0.61
CA ALA A 93 -0.57 -3.39 0.19
C ALA A 93 -0.22 -2.51 1.39
N GLY A 94 0.79 -1.67 1.23
CA GLY A 94 1.32 -0.78 2.26
C GLY A 94 1.18 0.69 1.86
N GLY A 95 0.92 1.52 2.84
CA GLY A 95 0.74 2.95 2.65
C GLY A 95 0.51 3.67 3.97
N TRP A 96 -0.41 4.58 3.98
CA TRP A 96 -0.81 5.29 5.18
C TRP A 96 -2.32 5.51 5.20
N ALA A 97 -2.88 5.57 6.39
CA ALA A 97 -4.29 5.85 6.60
C ALA A 97 -4.50 6.72 7.83
N SER A 98 -5.56 7.51 7.78
CA SER A 98 -5.99 8.38 8.85
C SER A 98 -6.59 7.56 9.99
N GLN A 99 -5.97 7.64 11.18
CA GLN A 99 -6.36 6.88 12.37
C GLN A 99 -6.65 7.84 13.55
N GLY A 100 -7.89 8.25 13.68
CA GLY A 100 -8.27 9.22 14.72
C GLY A 100 -7.62 10.58 14.50
N SER A 101 -6.61 10.94 15.30
CA SER A 101 -5.92 12.24 15.24
C SER A 101 -4.59 12.22 14.48
N SER A 102 -4.14 11.05 14.00
CA SER A 102 -2.89 10.87 13.29
C SER A 102 -3.09 10.15 11.97
N VAL A 103 -2.07 10.23 11.13
CA VAL A 103 -1.91 9.38 9.95
C VAL A 103 -0.86 8.34 10.30
N ASP A 104 -1.18 7.06 10.09
CA ASP A 104 -0.30 5.97 10.50
C ASP A 104 0.13 5.12 9.30
N TYR A 105 1.33 4.48 9.37
CA TYR A 105 1.62 3.40 8.42
C TYR A 105 0.50 2.40 8.48
N THR A 106 -0.02 2.01 7.34
CA THR A 106 -1.04 0.99 7.23
C THR A 106 -0.58 -0.07 6.25
N ILE A 107 -0.60 -1.33 6.69
CA ILE A 107 -0.34 -2.49 5.83
C ILE A 107 -1.57 -3.38 5.90
N VAL A 108 -2.15 -3.65 4.73
CA VAL A 108 -3.30 -4.56 4.58
C VAL A 108 -2.83 -5.80 3.84
N LYS A 109 -3.12 -6.98 4.39
CA LYS A 109 -2.92 -8.25 3.71
C LYS A 109 -4.23 -8.78 3.19
N TYR A 110 -4.23 -9.15 1.92
CA TYR A 110 -5.33 -9.84 1.25
C TYR A 110 -4.89 -11.25 0.84
N SER A 111 -5.84 -12.18 0.82
CA SER A 111 -5.64 -13.47 0.15
C SER A 111 -5.53 -13.28 -1.37
N SER A 112 -5.10 -14.31 -2.10
CA SER A 112 -5.09 -14.31 -3.57
C SER A 112 -6.46 -14.06 -4.20
N ALA A 113 -7.55 -14.34 -3.44
CA ALA A 113 -8.94 -14.12 -3.84
C ALA A 113 -9.49 -12.73 -3.41
N GLY A 114 -8.67 -11.87 -2.78
CA GLY A 114 -9.06 -10.52 -2.38
C GLY A 114 -9.68 -10.42 -0.99
N SER A 115 -9.83 -11.52 -0.23
CA SER A 115 -10.32 -11.43 1.15
C SER A 115 -9.28 -10.80 2.06
N GLN A 116 -9.66 -9.78 2.85
CA GLN A 116 -8.78 -9.16 3.83
C GLN A 116 -8.45 -10.17 4.95
N LEU A 117 -7.15 -10.44 5.15
CA LEU A 117 -6.66 -11.36 6.16
C LEU A 117 -6.30 -10.63 7.45
N TRP A 118 -5.63 -9.49 7.34
CA TRP A 118 -5.32 -8.63 8.47
C TRP A 118 -4.97 -7.20 8.02
N VAL A 119 -5.04 -6.26 8.98
CA VAL A 119 -4.53 -4.89 8.88
C VAL A 119 -3.55 -4.66 10.02
N ARG A 120 -2.46 -3.93 9.77
CA ARG A 120 -1.52 -3.48 10.79
C ARG A 120 -1.22 -2.00 10.59
N ASN A 121 -1.38 -1.26 11.68
CA ASN A 121 -1.00 0.14 11.75
C ASN A 121 0.26 0.26 12.63
N TYR A 122 1.21 1.09 12.20
CA TYR A 122 2.33 1.50 13.02
C TYR A 122 2.20 2.99 13.28
N ASN A 123 2.17 3.33 14.56
CA ASN A 123 2.07 4.70 15.06
C ASN A 123 3.20 4.93 16.07
N ASN A 124 4.00 5.96 15.84
CA ASN A 124 5.07 6.42 16.74
C ASN A 124 4.70 7.71 17.46
N GLY A 125 3.40 7.98 17.64
CA GLY A 125 2.87 9.10 18.44
C GLY A 125 2.46 10.33 17.65
N SER A 126 2.70 10.39 16.33
CA SER A 126 2.28 11.46 15.44
C SER A 126 2.01 10.90 14.03
N ASN A 127 2.15 11.72 12.98
CA ASN A 127 1.92 11.27 11.63
C ASN A 127 3.09 10.41 11.10
N ASP A 128 2.77 9.24 10.59
CA ASP A 128 3.69 8.27 10.03
C ASP A 128 3.28 7.94 8.59
N PHE A 129 4.21 8.06 7.62
CA PHE A 129 3.92 7.88 6.19
C PHE A 129 4.84 6.79 5.60
N LEU A 130 4.29 5.60 5.36
CA LEU A 130 5.00 4.54 4.64
C LEU A 130 5.32 4.99 3.21
N ARG A 131 6.55 4.74 2.76
CA ARG A 131 7.05 5.11 1.43
C ARG A 131 7.43 3.91 0.58
N ALA A 132 7.93 2.85 1.19
CA ALA A 132 8.35 1.65 0.48
C ALA A 132 8.17 0.40 1.33
N MET A 133 7.96 -0.73 0.66
CA MET A 133 7.81 -2.01 1.31
C MET A 133 8.44 -3.10 0.44
N VAL A 134 9.07 -4.08 1.07
CA VAL A 134 9.58 -5.29 0.42
C VAL A 134 9.20 -6.52 1.24
N ILE A 135 9.20 -7.68 0.58
CA ILE A 135 8.95 -8.97 1.20
C ILE A 135 10.18 -9.88 1.01
N ASP A 136 10.58 -10.61 2.05
CA ASP A 136 11.62 -11.62 1.93
C ASP A 136 11.05 -13.00 1.56
N ALA A 137 11.94 -13.94 1.25
CA ALA A 137 11.54 -15.30 0.86
C ALA A 137 10.80 -16.08 1.98
N SER A 138 10.91 -15.63 3.23
CA SER A 138 10.20 -16.19 4.38
C SER A 138 8.82 -15.54 4.60
N GLY A 139 8.44 -14.58 3.75
CA GLY A 139 7.19 -13.82 3.85
C GLY A 139 7.21 -12.72 4.91
N ASN A 140 8.39 -12.32 5.41
CA ASN A 140 8.47 -11.17 6.29
C ASN A 140 8.40 -9.88 5.47
N ILE A 141 7.66 -8.92 5.99
CA ILE A 141 7.48 -7.60 5.41
C ILE A 141 8.41 -6.61 6.11
N TYR A 142 9.14 -5.84 5.32
CA TYR A 142 9.92 -4.69 5.77
C TYR A 142 9.28 -3.45 5.15
N ALA A 143 8.87 -2.53 5.97
CA ALA A 143 8.27 -1.26 5.54
C ALA A 143 9.05 -0.09 6.11
N THR A 144 9.30 0.92 5.29
CA THR A 144 10.05 2.11 5.68
C THR A 144 9.38 3.38 5.17
N GLY A 145 9.69 4.49 5.81
CA GLY A 145 9.18 5.80 5.41
C GLY A 145 9.48 6.86 6.45
N VAL A 146 8.62 7.86 6.51
CA VAL A 146 8.73 9.00 7.43
C VAL A 146 7.91 8.71 8.67
N SER A 147 8.49 8.95 9.83
CA SER A 147 7.81 8.96 11.13
C SER A 147 8.06 10.31 11.78
N ARG A 148 7.00 11.01 12.09
CA ARG A 148 7.12 12.33 12.71
C ARG A 148 7.34 12.17 14.21
N GLY A 149 8.53 12.58 14.67
CA GLY A 149 8.85 12.72 16.10
C GLY A 149 8.29 14.00 16.69
N ALA A 150 8.67 14.32 17.91
CA ALA A 150 8.21 15.51 18.63
C ALA A 150 8.70 16.83 18.00
N SER A 151 9.82 16.83 17.28
CA SER A 151 10.48 18.03 16.75
C SER A 151 10.85 17.96 15.26
N ASN A 152 10.95 16.77 14.67
CA ASN A 152 11.39 16.56 13.28
C ASN A 152 10.83 15.27 12.70
N ASP A 153 10.97 15.13 11.40
CA ASP A 153 10.65 13.90 10.67
C ASP A 153 11.89 12.97 10.71
N ASP A 154 11.68 11.74 11.14
CA ASP A 154 12.69 10.69 11.27
C ASP A 154 12.44 9.58 10.23
N TYR A 155 13.44 8.72 10.00
CA TYR A 155 13.23 7.47 9.28
C TYR A 155 12.73 6.39 10.24
N ALA A 156 11.59 5.78 9.93
CA ALA A 156 11.12 4.59 10.61
C ALA A 156 11.17 3.38 9.68
N THR A 157 11.66 2.26 10.21
CA THR A 157 11.58 0.96 9.54
C THR A 157 10.94 -0.05 10.48
N VAL A 158 9.97 -0.81 9.98
CA VAL A 158 9.28 -1.83 10.74
C VAL A 158 9.36 -3.17 10.03
N LYS A 159 9.45 -4.25 10.79
CA LYS A 159 9.40 -5.61 10.28
C LYS A 159 8.24 -6.37 10.88
N TYR A 160 7.41 -6.94 10.01
CA TYR A 160 6.33 -7.87 10.40
C TYR A 160 6.62 -9.26 9.82
N ASN A 161 6.18 -10.31 10.51
CA ASN A 161 6.11 -11.64 9.91
C ASN A 161 4.86 -11.79 9.03
N SER A 162 4.75 -12.92 8.32
CA SER A 162 3.64 -13.20 7.40
C SER A 162 2.25 -13.25 8.07
N SER A 163 2.17 -13.46 9.39
CA SER A 163 0.94 -13.40 10.19
C SER A 163 0.62 -11.99 10.71
N GLY A 164 1.45 -11.00 10.40
CA GLY A 164 1.26 -9.61 10.82
C GLY A 164 1.72 -9.33 12.26
N THR A 165 2.55 -10.18 12.86
CA THR A 165 3.18 -9.88 14.15
C THR A 165 4.35 -8.95 13.92
N LEU A 166 4.39 -7.81 14.62
CA LEU A 166 5.54 -6.91 14.62
C LEU A 166 6.73 -7.63 15.28
N LEU A 167 7.82 -7.76 14.53
CA LEU A 167 9.06 -8.38 15.01
C LEU A 167 10.00 -7.34 15.62
N TRP A 168 10.12 -6.20 14.98
CA TRP A 168 10.86 -5.04 15.49
C TRP A 168 10.46 -3.77 14.74
N SER A 169 10.76 -2.62 15.34
CA SER A 169 10.77 -1.30 14.72
C SER A 169 12.08 -0.59 15.06
N ALA A 170 12.54 0.24 14.15
CA ALA A 170 13.71 1.07 14.33
C ALA A 170 13.43 2.48 13.80
N ASN A 171 13.69 3.48 14.63
CA ASN A 171 13.62 4.89 14.26
C ASN A 171 15.04 5.44 14.27
N VAL A 172 15.46 6.03 13.17
CA VAL A 172 16.74 6.69 13.04
C VAL A 172 16.47 8.19 13.12
N GLN A 173 16.80 8.77 14.27
CA GLN A 173 16.70 10.21 14.46
C GLN A 173 17.73 10.91 13.56
N GLN A 174 17.26 11.94 12.87
CA GLN A 174 18.16 12.80 12.12
C GLN A 174 19.04 13.55 13.13
N ASP A 175 20.37 13.44 12.99
CA ASP A 175 21.31 14.23 13.79
C ASP A 175 21.05 15.71 13.50
N PRO A 176 20.67 16.54 14.50
CA PRO A 176 20.38 17.95 14.30
C PRO A 176 21.57 18.75 13.78
N ASP A 177 22.78 18.21 13.90
CA ASP A 177 24.03 18.84 13.43
C ASP A 177 24.38 18.46 11.97
N TYR A 178 23.66 17.50 11.35
CA TYR A 178 23.85 17.12 9.94
C TYR A 178 23.01 18.02 9.04
N LYS A 179 23.63 19.02 8.44
CA LYS A 179 23.04 19.83 7.36
C LYS A 179 23.53 19.28 6.02
N TRP A 180 22.58 18.93 5.14
CA TRP A 180 22.82 18.58 3.73
C TRP A 180 23.23 19.82 2.94
#